data_048531895b0e0cdef796d0cd1a222df5
#
_entry.id   048531895b0e0cdef796d0cd1a222df5
#
_cell.length_a   1.000
_cell.length_b   1.000
_cell.length_c   1.000
_cell.angle_alpha   90.00
_cell.angle_beta   90.00
_cell.angle_gamma   90.00
#
_symmetry.space_group_name_H-M   'P 1'
#
loop_
_entity.id
_entity.type
_entity.pdbx_description
1 polymer ?
#
loop_
_entity_poly.entity_id
_entity_poly.type
_entity_poly.pdbx_seq_one_letter_code
_entity_poly.pdbx_strand_id
1 'polypeptide(L)'
;PLARTNAFGLVLYPGTSTPGSVSFGAWAAKGNNLTILDYAEARAANESGRLSGEELLEVERNVMPGSGTCGAMFTANTMSTIAESIGMMLPRGASHPADYEASSPMHADVRSQAKASVDALYRLIAAGIRPLDIMTERAFENAITTVYAMGGSTNMYLHLLAIAREAQVPIGIERI
;
A
#
# COMPACT_ATOMS: atom_id res chain seq x y z
N PRO A 1 7.42 13.36 8.01
CA PRO A 1 8.46 13.51 9.06
C PRO A 1 9.88 13.39 8.50
N LEU A 2 10.25 12.30 7.74
CA LEU A 2 11.63 12.08 7.27
C LEU A 2 12.14 13.24 6.40
N ALA A 3 11.34 13.76 5.46
CA ALA A 3 11.72 14.92 4.65
C ALA A 3 11.97 16.17 5.53
N ARG A 4 11.10 16.43 6.51
CA ARG A 4 11.19 17.62 7.38
C ARG A 4 12.40 17.59 8.30
N THR A 5 12.67 16.44 8.91
CA THR A 5 13.74 16.32 9.91
C THR A 5 15.11 15.98 9.28
N ASN A 6 15.09 15.45 8.07
CA ASN A 6 16.23 14.89 7.37
C ASN A 6 17.03 13.87 8.24
N ALA A 7 16.33 13.22 9.18
CA ALA A 7 16.91 12.17 10.00
C ALA A 7 17.05 10.88 9.19
N PHE A 8 18.11 10.11 9.44
CA PHE A 8 18.28 8.79 8.80
C PHE A 8 17.05 7.93 9.04
N GLY A 9 16.50 7.36 7.98
CA GLY A 9 15.30 6.53 8.06
C GLY A 9 14.87 5.97 6.72
N LEU A 10 14.11 4.89 6.78
CA LEU A 10 13.40 4.27 5.66
C LEU A 10 11.95 4.04 6.05
N VAL A 11 11.11 3.88 5.06
CA VAL A 11 9.71 3.46 5.26
C VAL A 11 9.66 1.95 5.25
N LEU A 12 9.00 1.37 6.23
CA LEU A 12 8.60 -0.03 6.25
C LEU A 12 7.08 -0.09 6.24
N TYR A 13 6.50 -0.70 5.22
CA TYR A 13 5.07 -0.81 5.07
C TYR A 13 4.55 -2.08 5.76
N PRO A 14 3.47 -2.00 6.54
CA PRO A 14 2.96 -3.16 7.26
C PRO A 14 2.31 -4.20 6.34
N GLY A 15 1.90 -3.82 5.14
CA GLY A 15 1.26 -4.70 4.18
C GLY A 15 -0.26 -4.55 4.09
N THR A 16 -0.85 -5.29 3.14
CA THR A 16 -2.29 -5.32 2.88
C THR A 16 -2.95 -6.53 3.53
N SER A 17 -4.27 -6.45 3.75
CA SER A 17 -5.08 -7.64 4.00
C SER A 17 -5.09 -8.53 2.75
N THR A 18 -5.22 -9.84 2.96
CA THR A 18 -5.34 -10.81 1.86
C THR A 18 -6.76 -10.83 1.31
N PRO A 19 -6.96 -11.17 0.02
CA PRO A 19 -8.27 -11.47 -0.52
C PRO A 19 -8.91 -12.65 0.21
N GLY A 20 -10.20 -12.59 0.41
CA GLY A 20 -10.96 -13.67 1.03
C GLY A 20 -11.90 -14.39 0.07
N SER A 21 -12.81 -15.20 0.62
CA SER A 21 -13.78 -15.97 -0.14
C SER A 21 -15.10 -16.16 0.64
N VAL A 22 -16.18 -16.37 -0.11
CA VAL A 22 -17.47 -16.84 0.43
C VAL A 22 -17.95 -18.04 -0.36
N SER A 23 -18.88 -18.80 0.20
CA SER A 23 -19.31 -20.09 -0.36
C SER A 23 -20.60 -20.01 -1.21
N PHE A 24 -21.16 -18.81 -1.42
CA PHE A 24 -22.46 -18.63 -2.06
C PHE A 24 -22.45 -17.62 -3.20
N GLY A 25 -23.49 -17.69 -4.04
CA GLY A 25 -23.77 -16.73 -5.10
C GLY A 25 -22.65 -16.59 -6.14
N ALA A 26 -22.65 -15.48 -6.85
CA ALA A 26 -21.64 -15.17 -7.86
C ALA A 26 -20.24 -14.98 -7.26
N TRP A 27 -20.17 -14.64 -6.00
CA TRP A 27 -18.89 -14.43 -5.29
C TRP A 27 -18.15 -15.74 -5.02
N ALA A 28 -18.85 -16.86 -4.82
CA ALA A 28 -18.21 -18.18 -4.66
C ALA A 28 -17.34 -18.56 -5.85
N ALA A 29 -17.71 -18.16 -7.07
CA ALA A 29 -16.96 -18.42 -8.29
C ALA A 29 -15.62 -17.66 -8.37
N LYS A 30 -15.46 -16.59 -7.57
CA LYS A 30 -14.19 -15.81 -7.50
C LYS A 30 -13.13 -16.50 -6.64
N GLY A 31 -13.49 -17.53 -5.88
CA GLY A 31 -12.57 -18.23 -4.97
C GLY A 31 -11.95 -17.26 -3.95
N ASN A 32 -10.67 -17.39 -3.66
CA ASN A 32 -9.93 -16.51 -2.75
C ASN A 32 -9.48 -15.19 -3.40
N ASN A 33 -10.35 -14.55 -4.19
CA ASN A 33 -10.03 -13.32 -4.92
C ASN A 33 -11.06 -12.20 -4.65
N LEU A 34 -11.77 -12.26 -3.54
CA LEU A 34 -12.69 -11.18 -3.17
C LEU A 34 -11.92 -9.92 -2.79
N THR A 35 -12.47 -8.79 -3.19
CA THR A 35 -11.91 -7.46 -2.96
C THR A 35 -12.94 -6.54 -2.30
N ILE A 36 -12.53 -5.36 -1.89
CA ILE A 36 -13.44 -4.34 -1.35
C ILE A 36 -14.55 -3.96 -2.37
N LEU A 37 -14.33 -4.13 -3.66
CA LEU A 37 -15.35 -3.90 -4.69
C LEU A 37 -16.47 -4.94 -4.60
N ASP A 38 -16.14 -6.19 -4.28
CA ASP A 38 -17.12 -7.25 -4.06
C ASP A 38 -18.01 -6.97 -2.87
N TYR A 39 -17.46 -6.37 -1.81
CA TYR A 39 -18.28 -5.88 -0.69
C TYR A 39 -19.24 -4.77 -1.12
N ALA A 40 -18.80 -3.82 -1.93
CA ALA A 40 -19.68 -2.75 -2.43
C ALA A 40 -20.80 -3.33 -3.31
N GLU A 41 -20.51 -4.32 -4.16
CA GLU A 41 -21.51 -5.04 -4.96
C GLU A 41 -22.49 -5.81 -4.07
N ALA A 42 -22.02 -6.52 -3.05
CA ALA A 42 -22.85 -7.26 -2.11
C ALA A 42 -23.79 -6.32 -1.32
N ARG A 43 -23.28 -5.17 -0.90
CA ARG A 43 -24.10 -4.15 -0.23
C ARG A 43 -25.20 -3.63 -1.14
N ALA A 44 -24.90 -3.28 -2.38
CA ALA A 44 -25.91 -2.85 -3.36
C ALA A 44 -26.94 -3.97 -3.66
N ALA A 45 -26.50 -5.23 -3.69
CA ALA A 45 -27.38 -6.37 -3.84
C ALA A 45 -28.33 -6.53 -2.64
N ASN A 46 -27.85 -6.33 -1.43
CA ASN A 46 -28.67 -6.36 -0.22
C ASN A 46 -29.69 -5.20 -0.21
N GLU A 47 -29.26 -3.98 -0.50
CA GLU A 47 -30.16 -2.81 -0.59
C GLU A 47 -31.27 -2.98 -1.62
N SER A 48 -31.01 -3.75 -2.68
CA SER A 48 -32.01 -4.09 -3.72
C SER A 48 -32.82 -5.37 -3.43
N GLY A 49 -32.67 -5.98 -2.27
CA GLY A 49 -33.34 -7.20 -1.86
C GLY A 49 -32.89 -8.49 -2.56
N ARG A 50 -31.78 -8.45 -3.30
CA ARG A 50 -31.20 -9.62 -4.00
C ARG A 50 -30.25 -10.44 -3.12
N LEU A 51 -29.84 -9.92 -1.98
CA LEU A 51 -28.98 -10.55 -0.99
C LEU A 51 -29.60 -10.36 0.39
N SER A 52 -29.61 -11.41 1.21
CA SER A 52 -30.06 -11.32 2.60
C SER A 52 -29.06 -10.57 3.48
N GLY A 53 -29.50 -10.12 4.66
CA GLY A 53 -28.62 -9.52 5.66
C GLY A 53 -27.57 -10.50 6.21
N GLU A 54 -27.91 -11.79 6.30
CA GLU A 54 -26.98 -12.83 6.74
C GLU A 54 -25.87 -13.06 5.72
N GLU A 55 -26.22 -13.13 4.43
CA GLU A 55 -25.25 -13.25 3.35
C GLU A 55 -24.34 -12.01 3.24
N LEU A 56 -24.88 -10.81 3.40
CA LEU A 56 -24.06 -9.59 3.45
C LEU A 56 -23.05 -9.63 4.60
N LEU A 57 -23.50 -10.06 5.79
CA LEU A 57 -22.63 -10.19 6.95
C LEU A 57 -21.51 -11.24 6.73
N GLU A 58 -21.80 -12.30 5.99
CA GLU A 58 -20.79 -13.29 5.60
C GLU A 58 -19.75 -12.67 4.66
N VAL A 59 -20.18 -11.87 3.67
CA VAL A 59 -19.25 -11.12 2.80
C VAL A 59 -18.40 -10.15 3.62
N GLU A 60 -19.01 -9.36 4.50
CA GLU A 60 -18.28 -8.40 5.36
C GLU A 60 -17.15 -9.07 6.16
N ARG A 61 -17.41 -10.25 6.71
CA ARG A 61 -16.43 -10.98 7.54
C ARG A 61 -15.31 -11.61 6.73
N ASN A 62 -15.57 -11.94 5.47
CA ASN A 62 -14.69 -12.80 4.69
C ASN A 62 -14.10 -12.15 3.43
N VAL A 63 -14.52 -10.94 3.06
CA VAL A 63 -14.03 -10.28 1.83
C VAL A 63 -12.56 -9.92 1.90
N MET A 64 -12.09 -9.48 3.07
CA MET A 64 -10.70 -9.14 3.34
C MET A 64 -10.35 -9.53 4.78
N PRO A 65 -10.23 -10.82 5.06
CA PRO A 65 -9.93 -11.30 6.40
C PRO A 65 -8.49 -10.96 6.82
N GLY A 66 -8.28 -10.87 8.12
CA GLY A 66 -6.95 -10.66 8.68
C GLY A 66 -6.52 -9.21 8.81
N SER A 67 -5.27 -9.03 9.13
CA SER A 67 -4.65 -7.72 9.39
C SER A 67 -4.22 -7.03 8.10
N GLY A 68 -3.97 -5.72 8.20
CA GLY A 68 -3.40 -4.94 7.11
C GLY A 68 -4.29 -3.80 6.62
N THR A 69 -3.82 -3.11 5.60
CA THR A 69 -4.62 -2.10 4.90
C THR A 69 -5.56 -2.76 3.88
N CYS A 70 -6.52 -2.02 3.35
CA CYS A 70 -7.38 -2.54 2.27
C CYS A 70 -6.54 -3.03 1.08
N GLY A 71 -6.98 -4.09 0.40
CA GLY A 71 -6.29 -4.68 -0.75
C GLY A 71 -6.40 -3.87 -2.05
N ALA A 72 -7.12 -2.73 -2.04
CA ALA A 72 -7.29 -1.87 -3.21
C ALA A 72 -6.21 -0.78 -3.28
N MET A 73 -6.02 -0.19 -4.47
CA MET A 73 -5.12 0.97 -4.68
C MET A 73 -5.75 2.27 -4.15
N PHE A 74 -6.19 2.25 -2.89
CA PHE A 74 -6.61 3.42 -2.13
C PHE A 74 -5.39 4.13 -1.53
N THR A 75 -5.59 5.02 -0.58
CA THR A 75 -4.52 5.89 -0.07
C THR A 75 -3.31 5.11 0.44
N ALA A 76 -3.51 4.06 1.24
CA ALA A 76 -2.41 3.34 1.88
C ALA A 76 -1.49 2.65 0.85
N ASN A 77 -2.06 1.88 -0.08
CA ASN A 77 -1.28 1.19 -1.11
C ASN A 77 -0.67 2.17 -2.13
N THR A 78 -1.35 3.27 -2.44
CA THR A 78 -0.79 4.34 -3.26
C THR A 78 0.43 4.96 -2.57
N MET A 79 0.35 5.26 -1.28
CA MET A 79 1.46 5.89 -0.56
C MET A 79 2.62 4.93 -0.29
N SER A 80 2.37 3.63 -0.12
CA SER A 80 3.46 2.64 -0.06
C SER A 80 4.19 2.53 -1.40
N THR A 81 3.44 2.50 -2.51
CA THR A 81 4.00 2.53 -3.87
C THR A 81 4.83 3.79 -4.13
N ILE A 82 4.35 4.97 -3.68
CA ILE A 82 5.10 6.22 -3.74
C ILE A 82 6.40 6.11 -2.94
N ALA A 83 6.35 5.61 -1.70
CA ALA A 83 7.53 5.48 -0.85
C ALA A 83 8.60 4.57 -1.49
N GLU A 84 8.19 3.48 -2.14
CA GLU A 84 9.08 2.60 -2.88
C GLU A 84 9.65 3.30 -4.13
N SER A 85 8.81 3.96 -4.92
CA SER A 85 9.19 4.62 -6.17
C SER A 85 10.12 5.83 -5.97
N ILE A 86 9.98 6.56 -4.85
CA ILE A 86 10.90 7.62 -4.45
C ILE A 86 12.25 7.05 -4.01
N GLY A 87 12.31 5.77 -3.60
CA GLY A 87 13.50 5.14 -3.06
C GLY A 87 13.60 5.19 -1.52
N MET A 88 12.53 5.57 -0.84
CA MET A 88 12.48 5.60 0.64
C MET A 88 12.07 4.27 1.26
N MET A 89 11.80 3.26 0.43
CA MET A 89 11.49 1.89 0.81
C MET A 89 12.27 0.93 -0.09
N LEU A 90 12.64 -0.23 0.42
CA LEU A 90 13.29 -1.24 -0.41
C LEU A 90 12.34 -1.80 -1.48
N PRO A 91 12.86 -2.23 -2.63
CA PRO A 91 12.06 -2.85 -3.68
C PRO A 91 11.22 -4.02 -3.15
N ARG A 92 9.97 -4.12 -3.62
CA ARG A 92 8.94 -5.07 -3.20
C ARG A 92 8.37 -4.81 -1.79
N GLY A 93 8.78 -3.72 -1.12
CA GLY A 93 8.27 -3.34 0.19
C GLY A 93 6.80 -2.92 0.19
N ALA A 94 6.30 -2.41 -0.93
CA ALA A 94 4.93 -1.94 -1.08
C ALA A 94 3.92 -3.05 -1.45
N SER A 95 4.35 -4.28 -1.73
CA SER A 95 3.52 -5.30 -2.38
C SER A 95 3.37 -6.60 -1.59
N HIS A 96 3.56 -6.58 -0.28
CA HIS A 96 3.36 -7.77 0.55
C HIS A 96 2.07 -7.67 1.40
N PRO A 97 1.41 -8.78 1.73
CA PRO A 97 0.35 -8.80 2.73
C PRO A 97 0.88 -8.61 4.15
N ALA A 98 0.00 -8.13 5.05
CA ALA A 98 0.34 -7.86 6.45
C ALA A 98 0.23 -9.10 7.34
N ASP A 99 -0.62 -10.03 6.99
CA ASP A 99 -0.93 -11.21 7.80
C ASP A 99 -0.60 -12.48 7.03
N TYR A 100 0.27 -13.28 7.64
CA TYR A 100 0.66 -14.58 7.13
C TYR A 100 0.66 -15.58 8.27
N GLU A 101 0.21 -16.77 7.97
CA GLU A 101 0.51 -17.90 8.84
C GLU A 101 2.04 -18.06 8.95
N ALA A 102 2.53 -18.38 10.14
CA ALA A 102 3.95 -18.54 10.41
C ALA A 102 4.64 -19.59 9.49
N SER A 103 3.86 -20.52 8.95
CA SER A 103 4.28 -21.55 7.99
C SER A 103 4.32 -21.05 6.54
N SER A 104 3.76 -19.90 6.23
CA SER A 104 3.72 -19.38 4.85
C SER A 104 5.11 -18.94 4.38
N PRO A 105 5.53 -19.31 3.14
CA PRO A 105 6.74 -18.75 2.53
C PRO A 105 6.76 -17.23 2.50
N MET A 106 5.59 -16.58 2.37
CA MET A 106 5.42 -15.14 2.35
C MET A 106 5.71 -14.50 3.72
N HIS A 107 5.48 -15.22 4.83
CA HIS A 107 5.89 -14.77 6.17
C HIS A 107 7.42 -14.62 6.28
N ALA A 108 8.17 -15.55 5.71
CA ALA A 108 9.62 -15.45 5.63
C ALA A 108 10.08 -14.24 4.81
N ASP A 109 9.37 -13.92 3.74
CA ASP A 109 9.64 -12.75 2.90
C ASP A 109 9.46 -11.43 3.67
N VAL A 110 8.40 -11.28 4.46
CA VAL A 110 8.16 -10.07 5.28
C VAL A 110 9.27 -9.86 6.32
N ARG A 111 9.66 -10.93 7.01
CA ARG A 111 10.76 -10.87 7.99
C ARG A 111 12.10 -10.56 7.33
N SER A 112 12.34 -11.15 6.16
CA SER A 112 13.54 -10.88 5.36
C SER A 112 13.58 -9.42 4.91
N GLN A 113 12.44 -8.88 4.47
CA GLN A 113 12.30 -7.48 4.07
C GLN A 113 12.56 -6.52 5.23
N ALA A 114 12.02 -6.81 6.41
CA ALA A 114 12.25 -6.00 7.60
C ALA A 114 13.74 -6.00 7.99
N LYS A 115 14.37 -7.18 8.01
CA LYS A 115 15.81 -7.30 8.28
C LYS A 115 16.64 -6.55 7.24
N ALA A 116 16.34 -6.74 5.95
CA ALA A 116 17.05 -6.05 4.87
C ALA A 116 16.88 -4.53 4.95
N SER A 117 15.73 -4.02 5.41
CA SER A 117 15.50 -2.59 5.63
C SER A 117 16.37 -2.04 6.74
N VAL A 118 16.56 -2.78 7.84
CA VAL A 118 17.50 -2.40 8.91
C VAL A 118 18.94 -2.39 8.40
N ASP A 119 19.36 -3.44 7.69
CA ASP A 119 20.69 -3.53 7.10
C ASP A 119 20.96 -2.39 6.09
N ALA A 120 19.93 -2.01 5.30
CA ALA A 120 20.00 -0.88 4.40
C ALA A 120 20.13 0.46 5.15
N LEU A 121 19.38 0.64 6.24
CA LEU A 121 19.48 1.84 7.07
C LEU A 121 20.89 2.02 7.64
N TYR A 122 21.52 0.97 8.14
CA TYR A 122 22.91 1.04 8.60
C TYR A 122 23.87 1.43 7.48
N ARG A 123 23.68 0.92 6.26
CA ARG A 123 24.49 1.33 5.10
C ARG A 123 24.27 2.80 4.74
N LEU A 124 23.05 3.31 4.79
CA LEU A 124 22.76 4.73 4.56
C LEU A 124 23.44 5.62 5.61
N ILE A 125 23.40 5.22 6.89
CA ILE A 125 24.07 5.93 7.98
C ILE A 125 25.59 5.97 7.73
N ALA A 126 26.19 4.82 7.41
CA ALA A 126 27.62 4.73 7.14
C ALA A 126 28.07 5.54 5.92
N ALA A 127 27.21 5.64 4.90
CA ALA A 127 27.44 6.43 3.69
C ALA A 127 27.10 7.92 3.86
N GLY A 128 26.46 8.32 4.96
CA GLY A 128 25.99 9.69 5.17
C GLY A 128 24.80 10.09 4.32
N ILE A 129 24.10 9.13 3.67
CA ILE A 129 22.97 9.38 2.79
C ILE A 129 21.70 9.59 3.62
N ARG A 130 21.08 10.74 3.47
CA ARG A 130 19.89 11.17 4.20
C ARG A 130 18.65 11.20 3.30
N PRO A 131 17.44 11.30 3.85
CA PRO A 131 16.21 11.36 3.05
C PRO A 131 16.22 12.41 1.94
N LEU A 132 16.75 13.60 2.19
CA LEU A 132 16.78 14.67 1.16
C LEU A 132 17.76 14.37 0.02
N ASP A 133 18.75 13.51 0.21
CA ASP A 133 19.65 13.06 -0.86
C ASP A 133 18.93 12.08 -1.81
N ILE A 134 17.89 11.40 -1.32
CA ILE A 134 17.08 10.43 -2.05
C ILE A 134 15.85 11.11 -2.69
N MET A 135 15.20 12.00 -1.96
CA MET A 135 13.96 12.69 -2.36
C MET A 135 14.22 13.81 -3.40
N THR A 136 14.80 13.45 -4.53
CA THR A 136 15.11 14.37 -5.63
C THR A 136 13.88 14.62 -6.51
N GLU A 137 13.90 15.65 -7.35
CA GLU A 137 12.85 15.93 -8.31
C GLU A 137 12.54 14.70 -9.20
N ARG A 138 13.58 14.02 -9.71
CA ARG A 138 13.43 12.79 -10.49
C ARG A 138 12.76 11.64 -9.71
N ALA A 139 13.04 11.53 -8.42
CA ALA A 139 12.41 10.54 -7.57
C ALA A 139 10.90 10.79 -7.44
N PHE A 140 10.48 12.06 -7.35
CA PHE A 140 9.06 12.41 -7.35
C PHE A 140 8.42 12.17 -8.72
N GLU A 141 9.09 12.48 -9.83
CA GLU A 141 8.59 12.17 -11.18
C GLU A 141 8.38 10.66 -11.37
N ASN A 142 9.31 9.84 -10.90
CA ASN A 142 9.14 8.38 -10.90
C ASN A 142 7.91 7.96 -10.10
N ALA A 143 7.68 8.54 -8.93
CA ALA A 143 6.52 8.23 -8.11
C ALA A 143 5.20 8.63 -8.80
N ILE A 144 5.12 9.82 -9.38
CA ILE A 144 3.97 10.29 -10.16
C ILE A 144 3.68 9.30 -11.29
N THR A 145 4.69 9.00 -12.11
CA THR A 145 4.55 8.06 -13.24
C THR A 145 4.06 6.69 -12.79
N THR A 146 4.62 6.16 -11.71
CA THR A 146 4.24 4.85 -11.18
C THR A 146 2.80 4.84 -10.70
N VAL A 147 2.36 5.88 -9.97
CA VAL A 147 0.98 5.95 -9.48
C VAL A 147 -0.02 6.05 -10.62
N TYR A 148 0.26 6.83 -11.66
CA TYR A 148 -0.60 6.88 -12.84
C TYR A 148 -0.66 5.55 -13.58
N ALA A 149 0.46 4.87 -13.73
CA ALA A 149 0.51 3.56 -14.38
C ALA A 149 -0.27 2.48 -13.62
N MET A 150 -0.34 2.58 -12.28
CA MET A 150 -1.04 1.62 -11.43
C MET A 150 -2.50 2.01 -11.13
N GLY A 151 -2.96 3.17 -11.54
CA GLY A 151 -4.31 3.66 -11.20
C GLY A 151 -4.47 3.99 -9.72
N GLY A 152 -3.51 4.70 -9.14
CA GLY A 152 -3.50 5.04 -7.72
C GLY A 152 -4.57 6.05 -7.30
N SER A 153 -4.74 6.19 -5.99
CA SER A 153 -5.70 7.10 -5.38
C SER A 153 -5.36 8.57 -5.63
N THR A 154 -6.38 9.38 -5.88
CA THR A 154 -6.27 10.85 -5.98
C THR A 154 -5.76 11.51 -4.70
N ASN A 155 -5.78 10.83 -3.56
CA ASN A 155 -5.15 11.30 -2.32
C ASN A 155 -3.63 11.53 -2.46
N MET A 156 -3.01 10.96 -3.49
CA MET A 156 -1.60 11.26 -3.80
C MET A 156 -1.34 12.74 -3.98
N TYR A 157 -2.28 13.51 -4.57
CA TYR A 157 -2.13 14.96 -4.78
C TYR A 157 -1.86 15.68 -3.45
N LEU A 158 -2.62 15.35 -2.41
CA LEU A 158 -2.45 15.96 -1.09
C LEU A 158 -1.12 15.57 -0.45
N HIS A 159 -0.83 14.28 -0.45
CA HIS A 159 0.32 13.75 0.28
C HIS A 159 1.64 14.00 -0.44
N LEU A 160 1.68 13.81 -1.76
CA LEU A 160 2.91 13.98 -2.53
C LEU A 160 3.36 15.45 -2.56
N LEU A 161 2.41 16.38 -2.74
CA LEU A 161 2.70 17.82 -2.67
C LEU A 161 3.20 18.22 -1.28
N ALA A 162 2.60 17.70 -0.21
CA ALA A 162 3.07 17.96 1.14
C ALA A 162 4.50 17.43 1.38
N ILE A 163 4.80 16.23 0.88
CA ILE A 163 6.15 15.64 1.00
C ILE A 163 7.15 16.43 0.16
N ALA A 164 6.81 16.79 -1.08
CA ALA A 164 7.66 17.59 -1.96
C ALA A 164 8.00 18.95 -1.33
N ARG A 165 6.99 19.62 -0.75
CA ARG A 165 7.21 20.88 -0.02
C ARG A 165 8.19 20.73 1.14
N GLU A 166 8.06 19.69 1.96
CA GLU A 166 8.97 19.41 3.08
C GLU A 166 10.37 19.02 2.59
N ALA A 167 10.46 18.37 1.44
CA ALA A 167 11.73 18.03 0.78
C ALA A 167 12.35 19.21 0.01
N GLN A 168 11.65 20.36 -0.06
CA GLN A 168 12.03 21.54 -0.83
C GLN A 168 12.20 21.24 -2.35
N VAL A 169 11.44 20.29 -2.86
CA VAL A 169 11.40 19.93 -4.28
C VAL A 169 10.29 20.74 -4.97
N PRO A 170 10.59 21.47 -6.07
CA PRO A 170 9.67 22.41 -6.70
C PRO A 170 8.66 21.69 -7.62
N ILE A 171 7.78 20.88 -7.01
CA ILE A 171 6.68 20.21 -7.71
C ILE A 171 5.37 20.86 -7.30
N GLY A 172 4.69 21.46 -8.28
CA GLY A 172 3.34 21.99 -8.14
C GLY A 172 2.28 20.99 -8.64
N ILE A 173 1.01 21.34 -8.44
CA ILE A 173 -0.12 20.50 -8.85
C ILE A 173 -0.20 20.32 -10.37
N GLU A 174 0.33 21.25 -11.13
CA GLU A 174 0.39 21.23 -12.60
C GLU A 174 1.32 20.16 -13.16
N ARG A 175 2.16 19.57 -12.31
CA ARG A 175 3.09 18.49 -12.70
C ARG A 175 2.60 17.11 -12.24
N ILE A 176 1.52 17.05 -11.52
CA ILE A 176 0.86 15.83 -11.08
C ILE A 176 -0.44 15.63 -11.86
#